data_745415ea0abae58e1955bf489a0dd6ae
#
_entry.id   745415ea0abae58e1955bf489a0dd6ae
#
_cell.length_a   1.000
_cell.length_b   1.000
_cell.length_c   1.000
_cell.angle_alpha   90.00
_cell.angle_beta   90.00
_cell.angle_gamma   90.00
#
_symmetry.space_group_name_H-M   'P 1'
#
loop_
_entity.id
_entity.type
_entity.pdbx_description
1 polymer ?
#
loop_
_entity_poly.entity_id
_entity_poly.type
_entity_poly.pdbx_seq_one_letter_code
_entity_poly.pdbx_strand_id
1 'polypeptide(L)'
;MNDSQAMAALRNELLNKIAAVHPNPIEAKQLELKCRTLFLTKDRIWYHDVVLEQLKILLHARLIRPLNGGYTLTETGRKDRAEVARFTNKSNPPEAA
;
A
#
# COMPACT_ATOMS: atom_id res chain seq x y z
N MET A 1 12.48 2.20 -14.13
CA MET A 1 11.74 1.22 -13.32
C MET A 1 10.85 0.40 -14.23
N ASN A 2 10.90 -0.90 -14.13
CA ASN A 2 10.04 -1.72 -14.98
C ASN A 2 8.65 -1.87 -14.32
N ASP A 3 7.73 -2.47 -15.05
CA ASP A 3 6.35 -2.57 -14.58
C ASP A 3 6.26 -3.35 -13.28
N SER A 4 7.05 -4.39 -13.16
CA SER A 4 7.02 -5.23 -11.96
C SER A 4 7.43 -4.44 -10.72
N GLN A 5 8.48 -3.64 -10.86
CA GLN A 5 8.94 -2.81 -9.75
C GLN A 5 7.93 -1.73 -9.41
N ALA A 6 7.31 -1.15 -10.44
CA ALA A 6 6.30 -0.13 -10.22
C ALA A 6 5.09 -0.71 -9.49
N MET A 7 4.68 -1.92 -9.85
CA MET A 7 3.55 -2.56 -9.19
C MET A 7 3.88 -2.90 -7.74
N ALA A 8 5.10 -3.37 -7.50
CA ALA A 8 5.51 -3.68 -6.13
C ALA A 8 5.55 -2.41 -5.27
N ALA A 9 6.05 -1.31 -5.84
CA ALA A 9 6.09 -0.04 -5.13
C ALA A 9 4.67 0.44 -4.82
N LEU A 10 3.75 0.27 -5.74
CA LEU A 10 2.36 0.65 -5.51
C LEU A 10 1.73 -0.18 -4.41
N ARG A 11 1.95 -1.49 -4.41
CA ARG A 11 1.41 -2.35 -3.35
C ARG A 11 1.93 -1.92 -1.99
N ASN A 12 3.22 -1.64 -1.91
CA ASN A 12 3.83 -1.20 -0.66
C ASN A 12 3.20 0.10 -0.18
N GLU A 13 3.00 1.04 -1.10
CA GLU A 13 2.42 2.33 -0.75
C GLU A 13 0.95 2.20 -0.34
N LEU A 14 0.20 1.35 -1.03
CA LEU A 14 -1.18 1.10 -0.64
C LEU A 14 -1.24 0.55 0.79
N LEU A 15 -0.39 -0.39 1.11
CA LEU A 15 -0.33 -0.94 2.46
C LEU A 15 0.04 0.13 3.48
N ASN A 16 0.98 1.00 3.14
CA ASN A 16 1.36 2.08 4.05
C ASN A 16 0.21 3.03 4.32
N LYS A 17 -0.56 3.37 3.28
CA LYS A 17 -1.69 4.28 3.45
C LYS A 17 -2.82 3.64 4.24
N ILE A 18 -3.06 2.35 4.01
CA ILE A 18 -4.06 1.62 4.78
C ILE A 18 -3.62 1.53 6.24
N ALA A 19 -2.34 1.27 6.47
CA ALA A 19 -1.81 1.18 7.83
C ALA A 19 -1.89 2.50 8.56
N ALA A 20 -1.72 3.60 7.85
CA ALA A 20 -1.70 4.93 8.46
C ALA A 20 -3.02 5.30 9.12
N VAL A 21 -4.12 4.74 8.65
CA VAL A 21 -5.43 5.03 9.24
C VAL A 21 -6.01 3.84 9.99
N HIS A 22 -5.26 2.74 10.08
CA HIS A 22 -5.72 1.57 10.81
C HIS A 22 -6.04 1.96 12.26
N PRO A 23 -7.10 1.46 12.86
CA PRO A 23 -8.03 0.44 12.37
C PRO A 23 -9.18 0.96 11.52
N ASN A 24 -9.19 2.23 11.18
CA ASN A 24 -10.26 2.78 10.36
C ASN A 24 -10.08 2.34 8.91
N PRO A 25 -11.19 2.12 8.19
CA PRO A 25 -11.08 1.75 6.79
C PRO A 25 -10.78 2.95 5.92
N ILE A 26 -10.25 2.70 4.73
CA ILE A 26 -10.01 3.74 3.75
C ILE A 26 -10.52 3.24 2.40
N GLU A 27 -11.23 4.09 1.68
CA GLU A 27 -11.84 3.72 0.42
C GLU A 27 -10.82 3.69 -0.72
N ALA A 28 -11.11 2.88 -1.74
CA ALA A 28 -10.23 2.77 -2.90
C ALA A 28 -9.98 4.13 -3.55
N LYS A 29 -11.01 4.96 -3.64
CA LYS A 29 -10.88 6.28 -4.24
C LYS A 29 -9.88 7.14 -3.49
N GLN A 30 -9.91 7.08 -2.17
CA GLN A 30 -8.96 7.83 -1.37
C GLN A 30 -7.55 7.29 -1.52
N LEU A 31 -7.43 5.98 -1.63
CA LEU A 31 -6.12 5.36 -1.87
C LEU A 31 -5.54 5.80 -3.21
N GLU A 32 -6.38 5.88 -4.24
CA GLU A 32 -5.92 6.36 -5.53
C GLU A 32 -5.37 7.77 -5.44
N LEU A 33 -6.07 8.63 -4.73
CA LEU A 33 -5.62 10.00 -4.58
C LEU A 33 -4.31 10.11 -3.82
N LYS A 34 -4.19 9.33 -2.75
CA LYS A 34 -2.98 9.39 -1.92
C LYS A 34 -1.76 8.77 -2.60
N CYS A 35 -1.96 7.82 -3.49
CA CYS A 35 -0.85 7.17 -4.19
C CYS A 35 -0.60 7.78 -5.56
N ARG A 36 -1.29 8.86 -5.88
CA ARG A 36 -1.25 9.45 -7.21
C ARG A 36 0.16 9.83 -7.66
N THR A 37 0.98 10.26 -6.73
CA THR A 37 2.32 10.72 -7.08
C THR A 37 3.21 9.63 -7.65
N LEU A 38 2.89 8.38 -7.41
CA LEU A 38 3.68 7.28 -7.96
C LEU A 38 3.51 7.13 -9.47
N PHE A 39 2.43 7.70 -10.02
CA PHE A 39 2.11 7.55 -11.44
C PHE A 39 1.69 8.87 -12.04
N LEU A 40 2.52 9.88 -11.83
CA LEU A 40 2.16 11.22 -12.24
C LEU A 40 1.96 11.40 -13.71
N THR A 41 2.53 10.61 -14.52
CA THR A 41 2.66 11.03 -15.86
C THR A 41 1.87 10.30 -16.86
N LYS A 42 1.22 9.25 -16.52
CA LYS A 42 0.65 8.50 -17.58
C LYS A 42 -0.84 8.59 -17.61
N ASP A 43 -1.48 7.55 -17.89
CA ASP A 43 -2.84 7.46 -18.22
C ASP A 43 -3.67 7.31 -16.94
N ARG A 44 -4.60 8.17 -16.73
CA ARG A 44 -5.44 8.14 -15.53
C ARG A 44 -6.32 6.91 -15.47
N ILE A 45 -6.73 6.44 -16.62
CA ILE A 45 -7.57 5.24 -16.70
C ILE A 45 -6.73 4.04 -16.27
N TRP A 46 -5.52 3.99 -16.79
CA TRP A 46 -4.59 2.94 -16.44
C TRP A 46 -4.32 2.94 -14.93
N TYR A 47 -4.17 4.12 -14.36
CA TYR A 47 -3.89 4.26 -12.93
C TYR A 47 -5.01 3.65 -12.09
N HIS A 48 -6.26 3.98 -12.43
CA HIS A 48 -7.41 3.46 -11.69
C HIS A 48 -7.45 1.93 -11.73
N ASP A 49 -7.32 1.37 -12.92
CA ASP A 49 -7.37 -0.08 -13.09
C ASP A 49 -6.22 -0.77 -12.36
N VAL A 50 -5.06 -0.17 -12.39
CA VAL A 50 -3.88 -0.73 -11.76
C VAL A 50 -4.05 -0.76 -10.24
N VAL A 51 -4.58 0.31 -9.67
CA VAL A 51 -4.82 0.36 -8.23
C VAL A 51 -5.79 -0.74 -7.81
N LEU A 52 -6.89 -0.90 -8.54
CA LEU A 52 -7.86 -1.94 -8.23
C LEU A 52 -7.24 -3.33 -8.32
N GLU A 53 -6.41 -3.54 -9.31
CA GLU A 53 -5.74 -4.82 -9.48
C GLU A 53 -4.81 -5.12 -8.31
N GLN A 54 -4.05 -4.13 -7.87
CA GLN A 54 -3.15 -4.32 -6.76
C GLN A 54 -3.91 -4.55 -5.45
N LEU A 55 -5.05 -3.89 -5.27
CA LEU A 55 -5.88 -4.14 -4.10
C LEU A 55 -6.40 -5.57 -4.08
N LYS A 56 -6.75 -6.12 -5.24
CA LYS A 56 -7.16 -7.52 -5.33
C LYS A 56 -6.03 -8.46 -4.90
N ILE A 57 -4.82 -8.15 -5.32
CA ILE A 57 -3.66 -8.96 -4.93
C ILE A 57 -3.47 -8.94 -3.42
N LEU A 58 -3.61 -7.76 -2.81
CA LEU A 58 -3.48 -7.62 -1.37
C LEU A 58 -4.58 -8.36 -0.61
N LEU A 59 -5.79 -8.36 -1.15
CA LEU A 59 -6.90 -9.12 -0.58
C LEU A 59 -6.62 -10.63 -0.63
N HIS A 60 -6.13 -11.09 -1.76
CA HIS A 60 -5.77 -12.50 -1.91
C HIS A 60 -4.65 -12.91 -0.97
N ALA A 61 -3.70 -12.02 -0.75
CA ALA A 61 -2.61 -12.28 0.17
C ALA A 61 -3.04 -12.17 1.63
N ARG A 62 -4.28 -11.76 1.86
CA ARG A 62 -4.85 -11.61 3.21
C ARG A 62 -4.13 -10.57 4.05
N LEU A 63 -3.57 -9.58 3.39
CA LEU A 63 -2.93 -8.46 4.08
C LEU A 63 -3.93 -7.37 4.40
N ILE A 64 -5.01 -7.28 3.63
CA ILE A 64 -6.09 -6.33 3.87
C ILE A 64 -7.42 -7.06 3.79
N ARG A 65 -8.46 -6.43 4.32
CA ARG A 65 -9.82 -6.96 4.24
C ARG A 65 -10.81 -5.81 4.05
N PRO A 66 -11.96 -6.09 3.46
CA PRO A 66 -12.97 -5.05 3.30
C PRO A 66 -13.62 -4.72 4.63
N LEU A 67 -13.96 -3.46 4.82
CA LEU A 67 -14.64 -3.00 6.02
C LEU A 67 -15.37 -1.71 5.69
N ASN A 68 -16.68 -1.72 5.84
CA ASN A 68 -17.52 -0.51 5.71
C ASN A 68 -17.25 0.28 4.41
N GLY A 69 -17.17 -0.43 3.31
CA GLY A 69 -16.97 0.21 2.01
C GLY A 69 -15.53 0.55 1.68
N GLY A 70 -14.61 0.24 2.56
CA GLY A 70 -13.20 0.49 2.33
C GLY A 70 -12.37 -0.73 2.67
N TYR A 71 -11.10 -0.50 3.00
CA TYR A 71 -10.16 -1.57 3.32
C TYR A 71 -9.42 -1.25 4.60
N THR A 72 -9.09 -2.29 5.36
CA THR A 72 -8.27 -2.14 6.55
C THR A 72 -7.28 -3.30 6.60
N LEU A 73 -6.26 -3.20 7.45
CA LEU A 73 -5.28 -4.26 7.59
C LEU A 73 -5.87 -5.46 8.32
N THR A 74 -5.45 -6.64 7.91
CA THR A 74 -5.69 -7.85 8.70
C THR A 74 -4.59 -7.95 9.75
N GLU A 75 -4.69 -8.95 10.61
CA GLU A 75 -3.63 -9.24 11.56
C GLU A 75 -2.32 -9.54 10.83
N THR A 76 -2.41 -10.31 9.74
CA THR A 76 -1.25 -10.61 8.91
C THR A 76 -0.67 -9.34 8.32
N GLY A 77 -1.53 -8.43 7.86
CA GLY A 77 -1.08 -7.17 7.30
C GLY A 77 -0.38 -6.30 8.34
N ARG A 78 -0.90 -6.28 9.56
CA ARG A 78 -0.27 -5.54 10.64
C ARG A 78 1.13 -6.06 10.93
N LYS A 79 1.28 -7.38 10.98
CA LYS A 79 2.58 -7.99 11.21
C LYS A 79 3.54 -7.69 10.08
N ASP A 80 3.04 -7.73 8.85
CA ASP A 80 3.84 -7.41 7.68
C ASP A 80 4.39 -6.00 7.75
N ARG A 81 3.54 -5.03 8.10
CA ARG A 81 3.99 -3.64 8.16
C ARG A 81 4.95 -3.40 9.32
N ALA A 82 4.74 -4.08 10.43
CA ALA A 82 5.65 -3.97 11.56
C ALA A 82 7.02 -4.53 11.21
N GLU A 83 7.03 -5.63 10.46
CA GLU A 83 8.27 -6.24 10.00
C GLU A 83 9.03 -5.30 9.07
N VAL A 84 8.32 -4.71 8.12
CA VAL A 84 8.93 -3.78 7.17
C VAL A 84 9.50 -2.57 7.89
N ALA A 85 8.78 -2.02 8.85
CA ALA A 85 9.25 -0.86 9.60
C ALA A 85 10.52 -1.19 10.38
N ARG A 86 10.56 -2.37 10.99
CA ARG A 86 11.72 -2.81 11.74
C ARG A 86 12.91 -2.99 10.82
N PHE A 87 12.68 -3.58 9.66
CA PHE A 87 13.73 -3.81 8.69
C PHE A 87 14.30 -2.49 8.19
N THR A 88 13.43 -1.55 7.91
CA THR A 88 13.83 -0.23 7.43
C THR A 88 14.67 0.48 8.48
N ASN A 89 14.28 0.40 9.74
CA ASN A 89 15.05 1.02 10.81
C ASN A 89 16.43 0.41 10.93
N LYS A 90 16.55 -0.88 10.72
CA LYS A 90 17.85 -1.54 10.78
C LYS A 90 18.75 -1.13 9.63
N SER A 91 18.17 -1.05 8.43
CA SER A 91 19.00 -0.72 7.29
C SER A 91 19.31 0.77 7.21
N ASN A 92 18.70 1.57 8.05
CA ASN A 92 18.93 2.99 8.07
C ASN A 92 19.61 3.36 9.38
N PRO A 93 20.92 3.20 9.48
CA PRO A 93 21.63 3.42 10.74
C PRO A 93 21.51 4.86 11.14
N PRO A 94 21.47 5.02 12.36
CA PRO A 94 21.35 6.28 12.90
C PRO A 94 22.58 6.97 12.75
N GLU A 95 22.68 7.71 12.18
CA GLU A 95 23.66 8.37 11.98
C GLU A 95 24.37 8.49 12.99
N ALA A 96 24.76 8.02 13.25
CA ALA A 96 25.47 8.01 13.99
C ALA A 96 25.72 8.33 14.75
N ALA A 97 25.24 8.30 14.55
CA ALA A 97 25.35 8.62 15.35
C ALA A 97 26.18 8.96 15.93
#